data_4d4adff25fb5e607d12cbc23cb315388
#
_entry.id   4d4adff25fb5e607d12cbc23cb315388
#
_cell.length_a   1.000
_cell.length_b   1.000
_cell.length_c   1.000
_cell.angle_alpha   90.00
_cell.angle_beta   90.00
_cell.angle_gamma   90.00
#
_symmetry.space_group_name_H-M   'P 1'
#
loop_
_entity.id
_entity.type
_entity.pdbx_description
1 polymer ?
#
loop_
_entity_poly.entity_id
_entity_poly.type
_entity_poly.pdbx_seq_one_letter_code
_entity_poly.pdbx_strand_id
1 'polypeptide(L)'
;MICKYIKQNILYITNNLSILQNDKVFLIYWRILDYSKMIPKKQFSIEYVFQSSPQLLFQYLSTPSGLSEWFSDDVNSRGEKYTFFWGDSEEDARLLSKKPYEKVKFQWMNGEEDEEDCYFEFTIQMDEITKDVSLIVTDFSPEEELEESKLLWNSLISDLKQVLGST
;
A
#
# COMPACT_ATOMS: atom_id res chain seq x y z
N MET A 1 0.62 2.97 -2.32
CA MET A 1 -0.82 3.09 -2.65
C MET A 1 -1.20 4.50 -3.08
N ILE A 2 -0.72 5.56 -2.45
CA ILE A 2 -0.88 6.95 -2.91
C ILE A 2 -0.18 7.20 -4.24
N CYS A 3 0.98 6.59 -4.48
CA CYS A 3 1.62 6.55 -5.79
C CYS A 3 0.65 6.08 -6.90
N LYS A 4 -0.31 5.22 -6.56
CA LYS A 4 -1.35 4.73 -7.47
C LYS A 4 -2.41 5.78 -7.76
N TYR A 5 -2.90 6.50 -6.75
CA TYR A 5 -3.95 7.51 -6.93
C TYR A 5 -3.47 8.64 -7.84
N ILE A 6 -2.21 9.05 -7.65
CA ILE A 6 -1.55 10.01 -8.53
C ILE A 6 -1.34 9.41 -9.93
N LYS A 7 -0.85 8.15 -10.04
CA LYS A 7 -0.68 7.47 -11.34
C LYS A 7 -2.01 7.23 -12.07
N GLN A 8 -3.09 6.83 -11.40
CA GLN A 8 -4.41 6.65 -12.02
C GLN A 8 -4.98 7.98 -12.51
N ASN A 9 -4.91 9.04 -11.73
CA ASN A 9 -5.30 10.37 -12.19
C ASN A 9 -4.40 10.85 -13.34
N ILE A 10 -3.13 10.54 -13.29
CA ILE A 10 -2.17 10.83 -14.35
C ILE A 10 -2.48 10.02 -15.61
N LEU A 11 -2.75 8.72 -15.51
CA LEU A 11 -3.10 7.86 -16.66
C LEU A 11 -4.45 8.26 -17.27
N TYR A 12 -5.44 8.64 -16.45
CA TYR A 12 -6.72 9.17 -16.90
C TYR A 12 -6.54 10.49 -17.68
N ILE A 13 -5.68 11.36 -17.19
CA ILE A 13 -5.33 12.62 -17.87
C ILE A 13 -4.54 12.35 -19.15
N THR A 14 -3.59 11.38 -19.18
CA THR A 14 -2.81 11.04 -20.40
C THR A 14 -3.67 10.39 -21.47
N ASN A 15 -4.58 9.50 -21.11
CA ASN A 15 -5.48 8.86 -22.08
C ASN A 15 -6.49 9.87 -22.68
N ASN A 16 -6.79 10.96 -21.96
CA ASN A 16 -7.60 12.06 -22.48
C ASN A 16 -6.78 13.18 -23.16
N LEU A 17 -5.44 13.18 -23.02
CA LEU A 17 -4.52 14.16 -23.62
C LEU A 17 -4.06 13.79 -25.03
N SER A 18 -4.60 12.73 -25.64
CA SER A 18 -4.35 12.41 -27.08
C SER A 18 -4.72 13.56 -28.05
N ILE A 19 -5.22 14.67 -27.53
CA ILE A 19 -5.64 15.87 -28.28
C ILE A 19 -4.59 17.00 -28.27
N LEU A 20 -3.54 16.92 -27.41
CA LEU A 20 -2.57 18.01 -27.27
C LEU A 20 -1.18 17.58 -27.79
N GLN A 21 -1.02 17.66 -29.12
CA GLN A 21 0.29 17.69 -29.80
C GLN A 21 1.04 18.99 -29.46
N ASN A 22 1.34 19.24 -28.20
CA ASN A 22 2.07 20.43 -27.82
C ASN A 22 3.21 20.08 -26.86
N ASP A 23 4.45 20.17 -27.35
CA ASP A 23 5.69 19.88 -26.58
C ASP A 23 5.77 20.58 -25.21
N LYS A 24 5.12 21.75 -25.09
CA LYS A 24 5.08 22.52 -23.83
C LYS A 24 4.23 21.84 -22.76
N VAL A 25 3.13 21.17 -23.13
CA VAL A 25 2.26 20.46 -22.19
C VAL A 25 2.96 19.20 -21.69
N PHE A 26 3.67 18.51 -22.58
CA PHE A 26 4.51 17.36 -22.23
C PHE A 26 5.63 17.73 -21.25
N LEU A 27 6.31 18.86 -21.47
CA LEU A 27 7.36 19.38 -20.59
C LEU A 27 6.82 19.81 -19.21
N ILE A 28 5.64 20.44 -19.15
CA ILE A 28 4.98 20.81 -17.90
C ILE A 28 4.60 19.53 -17.14
N TYR A 29 4.09 18.54 -17.83
CA TYR A 29 3.70 17.25 -17.27
C TYR A 29 4.89 16.47 -16.70
N TRP A 30 5.99 16.40 -17.47
CA TRP A 30 7.26 15.80 -17.01
C TRP A 30 7.78 16.48 -15.74
N ARG A 31 7.67 17.81 -15.71
CA ARG A 31 8.09 18.62 -14.56
C ARG A 31 7.21 18.41 -13.32
N ILE A 32 5.91 18.15 -13.51
CA ILE A 32 5.00 17.82 -12.40
C ILE A 32 5.30 16.41 -11.86
N LEU A 33 5.57 15.44 -12.72
CA LEU A 33 6.00 14.10 -12.35
C LEU A 33 7.33 14.11 -11.58
N ASP A 34 8.28 14.89 -12.03
CA ASP A 34 9.59 15.03 -11.38
C ASP A 34 9.45 15.74 -10.03
N TYR A 35 8.57 16.75 -9.95
CA TYR A 35 8.26 17.45 -8.70
C TYR A 35 7.56 16.53 -7.66
N SER A 36 6.67 15.66 -8.08
CA SER A 36 6.01 14.72 -7.16
C SER A 36 6.98 13.70 -6.53
N LYS A 37 8.06 13.36 -7.24
CA LYS A 37 9.16 12.53 -6.71
C LYS A 37 10.06 13.27 -5.71
N MET A 38 10.09 14.60 -5.76
CA MET A 38 10.92 15.43 -4.87
C MET A 38 10.20 15.81 -3.57
N ILE A 39 8.91 15.51 -3.42
CA ILE A 39 8.18 15.81 -2.18
C ILE A 39 8.61 14.79 -1.10
N PRO A 40 9.18 15.28 0.02
CA PRO A 40 9.60 14.40 1.09
C PRO A 40 8.39 13.66 1.69
N LYS A 41 8.49 12.35 1.73
CA LYS A 41 7.47 11.50 2.35
C LYS A 41 7.75 11.40 3.85
N LYS A 42 6.71 11.44 4.65
CA LYS A 42 6.77 11.28 6.10
C LYS A 42 6.21 9.90 6.47
N GLN A 43 6.97 9.19 7.30
CA GLN A 43 6.50 7.94 7.87
C GLN A 43 5.35 8.20 8.84
N PHE A 44 4.32 7.37 8.77
CA PHE A 44 3.24 7.34 9.74
C PHE A 44 2.87 5.90 10.10
N SER A 45 2.24 5.73 11.26
CA SER A 45 1.75 4.43 11.70
C SER A 45 0.35 4.59 12.29
N ILE A 46 -0.49 3.58 12.06
CA ILE A 46 -1.85 3.52 12.62
C ILE A 46 -2.01 2.16 13.27
N GLU A 47 -2.57 2.15 14.47
CA GLU A 47 -2.87 0.93 15.22
C GLU A 47 -4.35 0.60 15.15
N TYR A 48 -4.65 -0.69 14.93
CA TYR A 48 -6.00 -1.23 14.85
C TYR A 48 -6.13 -2.46 15.72
N VAL A 49 -7.14 -2.48 16.59
CA VAL A 49 -7.45 -3.65 17.42
C VAL A 49 -8.30 -4.64 16.62
N PHE A 50 -7.96 -5.94 16.76
CA PHE A 50 -8.64 -7.06 16.10
C PHE A 50 -9.10 -8.10 17.10
N GLN A 51 -10.31 -8.63 16.91
CA GLN A 51 -10.81 -9.81 17.59
C GLN A 51 -10.49 -11.07 16.77
N SER A 52 -9.19 -11.34 16.59
CA SER A 52 -8.70 -12.44 15.77
C SER A 52 -7.42 -13.01 16.37
N SER A 53 -7.04 -14.23 15.98
CA SER A 53 -5.75 -14.77 16.38
C SER A 53 -4.60 -14.17 15.56
N PRO A 54 -3.38 -14.00 16.13
CA PRO A 54 -2.21 -13.56 15.38
C PRO A 54 -1.92 -14.44 14.15
N GLN A 55 -2.20 -15.75 14.25
CA GLN A 55 -1.98 -16.72 13.17
C GLN A 55 -2.91 -16.45 11.97
N LEU A 56 -4.20 -16.24 12.25
CA LEU A 56 -5.19 -15.98 11.22
C LEU A 56 -4.91 -14.61 10.56
N LEU A 57 -4.69 -13.58 11.37
CA LEU A 57 -4.34 -12.24 10.87
C LEU A 57 -3.09 -12.30 9.99
N PHE A 58 -2.03 -12.98 10.44
CA PHE A 58 -0.80 -13.13 9.67
C PHE A 58 -1.00 -13.81 8.32
N GLN A 59 -1.90 -14.78 8.21
CA GLN A 59 -2.23 -15.45 6.95
C GLN A 59 -2.78 -14.44 5.93
N TYR A 60 -3.70 -13.57 6.34
CA TYR A 60 -4.28 -12.54 5.48
C TYR A 60 -3.31 -11.42 5.09
N LEU A 61 -2.29 -11.17 5.92
CA LEU A 61 -1.28 -10.13 5.67
C LEU A 61 -0.08 -10.63 4.85
N SER A 62 0.13 -11.95 4.74
CA SER A 62 1.40 -12.49 4.25
C SER A 62 1.29 -13.46 3.09
N THR A 63 0.09 -13.82 2.67
CA THR A 63 -0.14 -14.73 1.54
C THR A 63 -0.83 -14.01 0.40
N PRO A 64 -0.56 -14.39 -0.87
CA PRO A 64 -1.26 -13.81 -2.02
C PRO A 64 -2.78 -13.94 -1.89
N SER A 65 -3.28 -15.15 -1.58
CA SER A 65 -4.71 -15.38 -1.41
C SER A 65 -5.32 -14.56 -0.27
N GLY A 66 -4.60 -14.40 0.86
CA GLY A 66 -5.07 -13.57 1.95
C GLY A 66 -5.14 -12.08 1.59
N LEU A 67 -4.13 -11.58 0.88
CA LEU A 67 -4.08 -10.19 0.43
C LEU A 67 -5.13 -9.88 -0.64
N SER A 68 -5.49 -10.87 -1.50
CA SER A 68 -6.56 -10.71 -2.51
C SER A 68 -7.95 -10.55 -1.89
N GLU A 69 -8.16 -10.94 -0.64
CA GLU A 69 -9.47 -10.87 0.00
C GLU A 69 -9.83 -9.45 0.49
N TRP A 70 -8.84 -8.55 0.65
CA TRP A 70 -9.08 -7.24 1.26
C TRP A 70 -8.20 -6.11 0.72
N PHE A 71 -6.98 -6.42 0.24
CA PHE A 71 -5.98 -5.39 -0.09
C PHE A 71 -6.02 -4.98 -1.56
N SER A 72 -6.31 -5.94 -2.46
CA SER A 72 -6.39 -5.74 -3.90
C SER A 72 -7.31 -6.76 -4.55
N ASP A 73 -7.71 -6.54 -5.80
CA ASP A 73 -8.63 -7.42 -6.53
C ASP A 73 -8.02 -8.82 -6.78
N ASP A 74 -6.70 -8.88 -7.00
CA ASP A 74 -5.94 -10.13 -7.11
C ASP A 74 -4.48 -9.89 -6.71
N VAL A 75 -3.78 -10.94 -6.26
CA VAL A 75 -2.36 -10.93 -5.91
C VAL A 75 -1.68 -12.17 -6.46
N ASN A 76 -0.63 -11.96 -7.26
CA ASN A 76 0.26 -13.01 -7.69
C ASN A 76 1.61 -12.90 -7.00
N SER A 77 2.30 -14.03 -6.76
CA SER A 77 3.65 -14.00 -6.23
C SER A 77 4.58 -14.99 -6.92
N ARG A 78 5.83 -14.58 -7.08
CA ARG A 78 6.93 -15.43 -7.56
C ARG A 78 8.18 -15.17 -6.72
N GLY A 79 8.43 -16.04 -5.75
CA GLY A 79 9.48 -15.83 -4.75
C GLY A 79 9.13 -14.62 -3.87
N GLU A 80 10.03 -13.64 -3.80
CA GLU A 80 9.83 -12.42 -3.03
C GLU A 80 9.05 -11.32 -3.79
N LYS A 81 8.84 -11.49 -5.09
CA LYS A 81 8.08 -10.55 -5.89
C LYS A 81 6.58 -10.83 -5.73
N TYR A 82 5.82 -9.80 -5.40
CA TYR A 82 4.37 -9.77 -5.36
C TYR A 82 3.87 -8.77 -6.40
N THR A 83 2.86 -9.16 -7.18
CA THR A 83 2.17 -8.28 -8.12
C THR A 83 0.73 -8.13 -7.65
N PHE A 84 0.34 -6.92 -7.34
CA PHE A 84 -1.00 -6.56 -6.89
C PHE A 84 -1.79 -6.00 -8.06
N PHE A 85 -3.06 -6.40 -8.20
CA PHE A 85 -3.94 -5.98 -9.28
C PHE A 85 -5.12 -5.18 -8.73
N TRP A 86 -5.50 -4.10 -9.42
CA TRP A 86 -6.69 -3.29 -9.14
C TRP A 86 -7.31 -2.86 -10.46
N GLY A 87 -8.41 -3.51 -10.88
CA GLY A 87 -8.98 -3.33 -12.22
C GLY A 87 -7.94 -3.59 -13.29
N ASP A 88 -7.71 -2.61 -14.16
CA ASP A 88 -6.73 -2.70 -15.26
C ASP A 88 -5.30 -2.28 -14.87
N SER A 89 -5.04 -1.95 -13.61
CA SER A 89 -3.72 -1.54 -13.13
C SER A 89 -3.05 -2.62 -12.28
N GLU A 90 -1.72 -2.71 -12.40
CA GLU A 90 -0.89 -3.59 -11.58
C GLU A 90 0.27 -2.83 -10.95
N GLU A 91 0.69 -3.27 -9.77
CA GLU A 91 1.89 -2.77 -9.10
C GLU A 91 2.69 -3.91 -8.50
N ASP A 92 4.01 -3.83 -8.66
CA ASP A 92 4.94 -4.79 -8.10
C ASP A 92 5.48 -4.32 -6.75
N ALA A 93 5.60 -5.27 -5.82
CA ALA A 93 6.30 -5.06 -4.56
C ALA A 93 7.23 -6.22 -4.26
N ARG A 94 8.31 -5.95 -3.55
CA ARG A 94 9.24 -6.96 -3.03
C ARG A 94 8.95 -7.22 -1.56
N LEU A 95 8.81 -8.47 -1.20
CA LEU A 95 8.74 -8.89 0.20
C LEU A 95 10.12 -8.75 0.84
N LEU A 96 10.30 -7.77 1.73
CA LEU A 96 11.56 -7.52 2.43
C LEU A 96 11.72 -8.35 3.70
N SER A 97 10.62 -8.60 4.39
CA SER A 97 10.63 -9.34 5.67
C SER A 97 9.30 -10.05 5.89
N LYS A 98 9.40 -11.28 6.38
CA LYS A 98 8.25 -12.10 6.78
C LYS A 98 8.62 -12.86 8.05
N LYS A 99 8.23 -12.30 9.21
CA LYS A 99 8.40 -12.95 10.53
C LYS A 99 7.05 -13.53 10.94
N PRO A 100 6.94 -14.86 11.11
CA PRO A 100 5.68 -15.51 11.41
C PRO A 100 4.99 -14.90 12.64
N TYR A 101 3.73 -14.48 12.45
CA TYR A 101 2.83 -13.93 13.46
C TYR A 101 3.27 -12.60 14.09
N GLU A 102 4.35 -11.99 13.57
CA GLU A 102 4.89 -10.73 14.09
C GLU A 102 4.88 -9.64 13.04
N LYS A 103 5.41 -9.92 11.83
CA LYS A 103 5.71 -8.84 10.87
C LYS A 103 5.71 -9.30 9.43
N VAL A 104 5.17 -8.44 8.54
CA VAL A 104 5.34 -8.53 7.09
C VAL A 104 5.68 -7.14 6.55
N LYS A 105 6.73 -7.04 5.73
CA LYS A 105 7.17 -5.78 5.12
C LYS A 105 7.35 -5.94 3.63
N PHE A 106 6.74 -5.04 2.87
CA PHE A 106 6.83 -4.97 1.41
C PHE A 106 7.42 -3.64 0.98
N GLN A 107 8.23 -3.65 -0.07
CA GLN A 107 8.75 -2.47 -0.73
C GLN A 107 8.16 -2.36 -2.13
N TRP A 108 7.59 -1.21 -2.47
CA TRP A 108 7.09 -0.94 -3.81
C TRP A 108 8.25 -0.86 -4.82
N MET A 109 8.09 -1.51 -5.99
CA MET A 109 9.09 -1.55 -7.05
C MET A 109 8.75 -0.48 -8.12
N ASN A 110 8.81 0.79 -7.77
CA ASN A 110 8.37 1.90 -8.63
C ASN A 110 9.43 2.39 -9.64
N GLY A 111 10.39 1.53 -10.01
CA GLY A 111 11.35 1.78 -11.09
C GLY A 111 12.67 2.43 -10.69
N GLU A 112 12.83 2.92 -9.47
CA GLU A 112 14.13 3.34 -8.92
C GLU A 112 14.42 2.49 -7.68
N GLU A 113 15.48 1.69 -7.73
CA GLU A 113 15.76 0.61 -6.77
C GLU A 113 16.15 1.08 -5.35
N ASP A 114 16.28 2.39 -5.11
CA ASP A 114 16.91 2.93 -3.90
C ASP A 114 16.03 3.88 -3.05
N GLU A 115 14.71 3.95 -3.28
CA GLU A 115 13.85 4.73 -2.39
C GLU A 115 13.58 3.94 -1.09
N GLU A 116 14.38 4.18 -0.06
CA GLU A 116 14.20 3.60 1.28
C GLU A 116 12.81 3.90 1.89
N ASP A 117 12.13 4.93 1.40
CA ASP A 117 10.84 5.46 1.88
C ASP A 117 9.63 4.97 1.08
N CYS A 118 9.75 3.88 0.32
CA CYS A 118 8.66 3.31 -0.49
C CYS A 118 8.25 1.91 -0.01
N TYR A 119 8.09 1.72 1.29
CA TYR A 119 7.61 0.45 1.84
C TYR A 119 6.31 0.62 2.62
N PHE A 120 5.60 -0.48 2.81
CA PHE A 120 4.57 -0.60 3.82
C PHE A 120 4.83 -1.84 4.69
N GLU A 121 4.47 -1.74 5.96
CA GLU A 121 4.76 -2.76 6.95
C GLU A 121 3.54 -3.05 7.82
N PHE A 122 3.29 -4.31 8.05
CA PHE A 122 2.31 -4.83 8.98
C PHE A 122 3.03 -5.43 10.18
N THR A 123 2.80 -4.88 11.38
CA THR A 123 3.32 -5.44 12.63
C THR A 123 2.15 -5.91 13.47
N ILE A 124 2.16 -7.18 13.86
CA ILE A 124 1.17 -7.78 14.75
C ILE A 124 1.73 -7.75 16.17
N GLN A 125 0.95 -7.24 17.10
CA GLN A 125 1.25 -7.24 18.52
C GLN A 125 0.10 -7.90 19.29
N MET A 126 0.43 -8.58 20.36
CA MET A 126 -0.55 -9.15 21.29
C MET A 126 -0.23 -8.62 22.68
N ASP A 127 -1.23 -8.01 23.31
CA ASP A 127 -1.11 -7.60 24.71
C ASP A 127 -1.00 -8.83 25.61
N GLU A 128 0.00 -8.84 26.48
CA GLU A 128 0.28 -10.00 27.34
C GLU A 128 -0.79 -10.23 28.43
N ILE A 129 -1.50 -9.17 28.81
CA ILE A 129 -2.49 -9.18 29.89
C ILE A 129 -3.89 -9.43 29.34
N THR A 130 -4.34 -8.57 28.40
CA THR A 130 -5.71 -8.63 27.86
C THR A 130 -5.85 -9.67 26.76
N LYS A 131 -4.72 -10.07 26.11
CA LYS A 131 -4.67 -10.93 24.93
C LYS A 131 -5.28 -10.29 23.67
N ASP A 132 -5.55 -9.01 23.71
CA ASP A 132 -5.97 -8.28 22.52
C ASP A 132 -4.88 -8.30 21.47
N VAL A 133 -5.28 -8.43 20.22
CA VAL A 133 -4.37 -8.42 19.06
C VAL A 133 -4.48 -7.07 18.38
N SER A 134 -3.35 -6.38 18.20
CA SER A 134 -3.24 -5.14 17.46
C SER A 134 -2.46 -5.34 16.16
N LEU A 135 -2.94 -4.73 15.10
CA LEU A 135 -2.22 -4.55 13.85
C LEU A 135 -1.73 -3.12 13.74
N ILE A 136 -0.42 -2.93 13.65
CA ILE A 136 0.18 -1.64 13.36
C ILE A 136 0.55 -1.62 11.88
N VAL A 137 -0.07 -0.70 11.14
CA VAL A 137 0.26 -0.43 9.74
C VAL A 137 1.21 0.75 9.70
N THR A 138 2.37 0.58 9.08
CA THR A 138 3.35 1.63 8.84
C THR A 138 3.48 1.88 7.33
N ASP A 139 3.38 3.14 6.91
CA ASP A 139 3.46 3.56 5.51
C ASP A 139 4.05 4.97 5.41
N PHE A 140 4.27 5.46 4.20
CA PHE A 140 4.83 6.78 3.90
C PHE A 140 3.88 7.59 3.03
N SER A 141 3.75 8.87 3.34
CA SER A 141 2.93 9.82 2.58
C SER A 141 3.54 11.21 2.61
N PRO A 142 3.38 12.01 1.54
CA PRO A 142 3.58 13.45 1.64
C PRO A 142 2.75 14.04 2.79
N GLU A 143 3.26 15.06 3.46
CA GLU A 143 2.57 15.64 4.62
C GLU A 143 1.18 16.19 4.25
N GLU A 144 1.04 16.71 3.04
CA GLU A 144 -0.23 17.26 2.51
C GLU A 144 -1.29 16.18 2.26
N GLU A 145 -0.88 14.92 2.00
CA GLU A 145 -1.75 13.78 1.68
C GLU A 145 -1.92 12.80 2.87
N LEU A 146 -1.37 13.14 4.03
CA LEU A 146 -1.32 12.23 5.18
C LEU A 146 -2.71 11.79 5.66
N GLU A 147 -3.67 12.71 5.70
CA GLU A 147 -5.04 12.40 6.15
C GLU A 147 -5.78 11.52 5.13
N GLU A 148 -5.57 11.74 3.84
CA GLU A 148 -6.15 10.89 2.77
C GLU A 148 -5.56 9.49 2.83
N SER A 149 -4.25 9.36 3.09
CA SER A 149 -3.59 8.07 3.27
C SER A 149 -4.15 7.29 4.45
N LYS A 150 -4.39 7.98 5.57
CA LYS A 150 -5.01 7.37 6.74
C LYS A 150 -6.43 6.92 6.47
N LEU A 151 -7.23 7.72 5.75
CA LEU A 151 -8.59 7.36 5.37
C LEU A 151 -8.61 6.11 4.48
N LEU A 152 -7.68 6.02 3.53
CA LEU A 152 -7.53 4.83 2.69
C LEU A 152 -7.20 3.58 3.51
N TRP A 153 -6.23 3.67 4.43
CA TRP A 153 -5.91 2.57 5.34
C TRP A 153 -7.09 2.18 6.22
N ASN A 154 -7.86 3.15 6.74
CA ASN A 154 -9.07 2.87 7.52
C ASN A 154 -10.10 2.07 6.71
N SER A 155 -10.29 2.40 5.42
CA SER A 155 -11.19 1.64 4.54
C SER A 155 -10.70 0.21 4.34
N LEU A 156 -9.43 0.03 3.97
CA LEU A 156 -8.83 -1.29 3.75
C LEU A 156 -8.88 -2.17 4.99
N ILE A 157 -8.61 -1.59 6.17
CA ILE A 157 -8.68 -2.33 7.42
C ILE A 157 -10.12 -2.67 7.80
N SER A 158 -11.09 -1.83 7.41
CA SER A 158 -12.51 -2.18 7.55
C SER A 158 -12.86 -3.41 6.72
N ASP A 159 -12.36 -3.50 5.48
CA ASP A 159 -12.54 -4.68 4.62
C ASP A 159 -11.87 -5.91 5.23
N LEU A 160 -10.62 -5.79 5.72
CA LEU A 160 -9.95 -6.88 6.44
C LEU A 160 -10.73 -7.35 7.67
N LYS A 161 -11.27 -6.43 8.47
CA LYS A 161 -12.12 -6.77 9.62
C LYS A 161 -13.36 -7.52 9.21
N GLN A 162 -14.01 -7.10 8.13
CA GLN A 162 -15.20 -7.78 7.59
C GLN A 162 -14.87 -9.21 7.16
N VAL A 163 -13.78 -9.41 6.41
CA VAL A 163 -13.33 -10.73 5.95
C VAL A 163 -12.98 -11.65 7.12
N LEU A 164 -12.36 -11.11 8.17
CA LEU A 164 -12.01 -11.86 9.39
C LEU A 164 -13.21 -12.08 10.34
N GLY A 165 -14.37 -11.45 10.09
CA GLY A 165 -15.49 -11.44 11.02
C GLY A 165 -15.15 -10.74 12.35
N SER A 166 -14.19 -9.81 12.32
CA SER A 166 -13.74 -9.00 13.45
C SER A 166 -14.48 -7.67 13.44
N THR A 167 -15.33 -7.43 14.41
CA THR A 167 -16.06 -6.15 14.56
C THR A 167 -15.31 -5.18 15.43
#